data_29db70543f99f449cedd184cb680ea8b
#
_entry.id   29db70543f99f449cedd184cb680ea8b
#
_cell.length_a   1.000
_cell.length_b   1.000
_cell.length_c   1.000
_cell.angle_alpha   90.00
_cell.angle_beta   90.00
_cell.angle_gamma   90.00
#
_symmetry.space_group_name_H-M   'P 1'
#
loop_
_entity.id
_entity.type
_entity.pdbx_description
1 polymer ?
#
loop_
_entity_poly.entity_id
_entity_poly.type
_entity_poly.pdbx_seq_one_letter_code
_entity_poly.pdbx_strand_id
1 'polypeptide(L)'
;MGRSLHVVVATRIFAPEPAAASLRLGALVRRLADAGHRVTVLTTTAPGRYVPPPGVQVRRWPVLRDRDGYVRGYLQYLSFDVPLALRLLLTPRPDVVVVEPPPTTGLVAAVVTRLRRLPMVYYAADIWSDAVVTAGMPGLVAGALRVLERHVLRAARRVVATSTGVVDRVRALGADATTVGNGVDTTVFHPGGPAAPGERPYLVYTGTASEVHGAEVFTRAMGKVVAERPDARLVFIGQGSDVAVMRRQAEELAPGAVTFLPRMAPEEVAPWIRGARAALASVLPGPYAFAFPSKIYAAAACGTPVLFAGVGPARELVAEGGLGQVVDHDVDAVARAMVTALDDAAGESRPDAPERSRRAAWAAEHVSATAAAGRVVEVVEDVARSSR
;
A
#
# COMPACT_ATOMS: atom_id res chain seq x y z
N MET A 1 23.19 -20.71 -10.85
CA MET A 1 21.76 -20.54 -11.24
C MET A 1 20.93 -21.51 -10.42
N GLY A 2 19.99 -21.02 -9.63
CA GLY A 2 19.06 -21.86 -8.85
C GLY A 2 18.12 -22.64 -9.79
N ARG A 3 17.56 -23.75 -9.28
CA ARG A 3 16.56 -24.52 -10.02
C ARG A 3 15.30 -23.70 -10.27
N SER A 4 14.74 -23.75 -11.48
CA SER A 4 13.42 -23.16 -11.78
C SER A 4 12.34 -23.84 -10.92
N LEU A 5 11.55 -23.05 -10.20
CA LEU A 5 10.42 -23.48 -9.38
C LEU A 5 9.11 -23.31 -10.16
N HIS A 6 8.10 -24.11 -9.79
CA HIS A 6 6.71 -23.85 -10.17
C HIS A 6 6.00 -23.22 -8.97
N VAL A 7 5.66 -21.94 -9.07
CA VAL A 7 4.97 -21.16 -8.03
C VAL A 7 3.51 -20.93 -8.44
N VAL A 8 2.57 -21.26 -7.55
CA VAL A 8 1.16 -20.92 -7.73
C VAL A 8 0.83 -19.71 -6.86
N VAL A 9 0.22 -18.68 -7.45
CA VAL A 9 -0.30 -17.49 -6.72
C VAL A 9 -1.82 -17.55 -6.75
N ALA A 10 -2.45 -17.67 -5.59
CA ALA A 10 -3.90 -17.69 -5.44
C ALA A 10 -4.39 -16.37 -4.84
N THR A 11 -5.16 -15.62 -5.62
CA THR A 11 -5.69 -14.31 -5.23
C THR A 11 -7.01 -14.01 -5.93
N ARG A 12 -7.92 -13.30 -5.26
CA ARG A 12 -9.16 -12.81 -5.86
C ARG A 12 -8.96 -11.58 -6.75
N ILE A 13 -7.95 -10.78 -6.45
CA ILE A 13 -7.69 -9.50 -7.11
C ILE A 13 -6.33 -9.56 -7.80
N PHE A 14 -6.34 -9.42 -9.12
CA PHE A 14 -5.12 -9.40 -9.92
C PHE A 14 -5.30 -8.49 -11.14
N ALA A 15 -4.18 -8.01 -11.70
CA ALA A 15 -4.20 -7.18 -12.91
C ALA A 15 -5.12 -7.77 -14.01
N PRO A 16 -5.93 -6.98 -14.71
CA PRO A 16 -5.88 -5.53 -14.82
C PRO A 16 -6.76 -4.78 -13.79
N GLU A 17 -7.29 -5.44 -12.76
CA GLU A 17 -8.15 -4.80 -11.77
C GLU A 17 -7.35 -3.73 -10.98
N PRO A 18 -7.79 -2.47 -10.91
CA PRO A 18 -7.04 -1.37 -10.29
C PRO A 18 -7.12 -1.44 -8.76
N ALA A 19 -6.18 -2.15 -8.14
CA ALA A 19 -6.10 -2.33 -6.70
C ALA A 19 -4.64 -2.46 -6.23
N ALA A 20 -4.38 -2.13 -4.96
CA ALA A 20 -3.06 -2.29 -4.36
C ALA A 20 -2.55 -3.75 -4.42
N ALA A 21 -3.47 -4.72 -4.27
CA ALA A 21 -3.17 -6.14 -4.45
C ALA A 21 -2.66 -6.46 -5.87
N SER A 22 -3.30 -5.90 -6.90
CA SER A 22 -2.89 -6.10 -8.29
C SER A 22 -1.49 -5.56 -8.58
N LEU A 23 -1.15 -4.39 -8.03
CA LEU A 23 0.19 -3.80 -8.16
C LEU A 23 1.23 -4.71 -7.49
N ARG A 24 1.00 -5.04 -6.22
CA ARG A 24 1.90 -5.85 -5.39
C ARG A 24 2.14 -7.25 -5.97
N LEU A 25 1.06 -7.95 -6.30
CA LEU A 25 1.15 -9.31 -6.88
C LEU A 25 1.63 -9.29 -8.32
N GLY A 26 1.32 -8.27 -9.09
CA GLY A 26 1.87 -8.06 -10.42
C GLY A 26 3.39 -7.91 -10.40
N ALA A 27 3.93 -7.14 -9.45
CA ALA A 27 5.36 -7.02 -9.23
C ALA A 27 5.99 -8.35 -8.81
N LEU A 28 5.34 -9.09 -7.87
CA LEU A 28 5.80 -10.40 -7.45
C LEU A 28 5.86 -11.40 -8.61
N VAL A 29 4.81 -11.47 -9.40
CA VAL A 29 4.72 -12.40 -10.55
C VAL A 29 5.79 -12.07 -11.60
N ARG A 30 6.02 -10.79 -11.90
CA ARG A 30 7.12 -10.38 -12.79
C ARG A 30 8.47 -10.79 -12.20
N ARG A 31 8.73 -10.48 -10.95
CA ARG A 31 10.02 -10.78 -10.30
C ARG A 31 10.32 -12.28 -10.22
N LEU A 32 9.29 -13.12 -9.98
CA LEU A 32 9.41 -14.58 -10.05
C LEU A 32 9.76 -15.05 -11.48
N ALA A 33 9.11 -14.48 -12.50
CA ALA A 33 9.39 -14.81 -13.90
C ALA A 33 10.81 -14.39 -14.31
N ASP A 34 11.25 -13.18 -13.92
CA ASP A 34 12.61 -12.68 -14.15
C ASP A 34 13.67 -13.55 -13.48
N ALA A 35 13.35 -14.14 -12.34
CA ALA A 35 14.21 -15.14 -11.65
C ALA A 35 14.19 -16.52 -12.34
N GLY A 36 13.47 -16.69 -13.45
CA GLY A 36 13.39 -17.93 -14.22
C GLY A 36 12.40 -18.97 -13.66
N HIS A 37 11.49 -18.56 -12.77
CA HIS A 37 10.46 -19.45 -12.24
C HIS A 37 9.24 -19.50 -13.15
N ARG A 38 8.55 -20.64 -13.16
CA ARG A 38 7.24 -20.79 -13.78
C ARG A 38 6.15 -20.40 -12.79
N VAL A 39 5.28 -19.47 -13.19
CA VAL A 39 4.22 -18.94 -12.32
C VAL A 39 2.83 -19.26 -12.88
N THR A 40 1.95 -19.80 -12.04
CA THR A 40 0.53 -19.95 -12.34
C THR A 40 -0.28 -19.09 -11.39
N VAL A 41 -1.00 -18.08 -11.92
CA VAL A 41 -1.90 -17.23 -11.14
C VAL A 41 -3.32 -17.77 -11.24
N LEU A 42 -3.91 -18.12 -10.12
CA LEU A 42 -5.32 -18.53 -9.99
C LEU A 42 -6.12 -17.34 -9.46
N THR A 43 -6.90 -16.70 -10.33
CA THR A 43 -7.59 -15.44 -10.00
C THR A 43 -8.98 -15.36 -10.60
N THR A 44 -9.66 -14.23 -10.41
CA THR A 44 -11.01 -13.96 -10.93
C THR A 44 -10.95 -13.36 -12.33
N THR A 45 -12.05 -13.47 -13.07
CA THR A 45 -12.26 -12.68 -14.29
C THR A 45 -12.46 -11.22 -13.92
N ALA A 46 -11.73 -10.34 -14.58
CA ALA A 46 -11.84 -8.90 -14.43
C ALA A 46 -11.93 -8.23 -15.82
N PRO A 47 -12.60 -7.08 -15.94
CA PRO A 47 -12.62 -6.32 -17.19
C PRO A 47 -11.22 -5.81 -17.54
N GLY A 48 -10.96 -5.62 -18.85
CA GLY A 48 -9.67 -5.16 -19.35
C GLY A 48 -8.75 -6.29 -19.81
N ARG A 49 -7.63 -5.90 -20.40
CA ARG A 49 -6.63 -6.82 -20.93
C ARG A 49 -5.37 -6.80 -20.09
N TYR A 50 -4.86 -7.96 -19.76
CA TYR A 50 -3.55 -8.15 -19.12
C TYR A 50 -2.71 -9.10 -19.97
N VAL A 51 -1.51 -8.69 -20.29
CA VAL A 51 -0.53 -9.53 -21.03
C VAL A 51 0.48 -10.03 -20.00
N PRO A 52 0.45 -11.33 -19.67
CA PRO A 52 1.41 -11.89 -18.72
C PRO A 52 2.82 -11.94 -19.33
N PRO A 53 3.88 -11.76 -18.54
CA PRO A 53 5.24 -11.94 -19.00
C PRO A 53 5.51 -13.42 -19.34
N PRO A 54 6.60 -13.71 -20.08
CA PRO A 54 7.02 -15.08 -20.39
C PRO A 54 7.15 -15.91 -19.10
N GLY A 55 6.75 -17.18 -19.13
CA GLY A 55 6.77 -18.06 -17.96
C GLY A 55 5.60 -17.92 -17.00
N VAL A 56 4.69 -16.97 -17.24
CA VAL A 56 3.51 -16.72 -16.40
C VAL A 56 2.24 -17.16 -17.09
N GLN A 57 1.44 -17.99 -16.43
CA GLN A 57 0.10 -18.38 -16.86
C GLN A 57 -0.94 -17.82 -15.90
N VAL A 58 -1.88 -16.99 -16.40
CA VAL A 58 -3.01 -16.47 -15.61
C VAL A 58 -4.26 -17.25 -15.94
N ARG A 59 -4.80 -17.97 -14.98
CA ARG A 59 -6.04 -18.73 -15.07
C ARG A 59 -7.14 -17.99 -14.33
N ARG A 60 -8.15 -17.53 -15.05
CA ARG A 60 -9.26 -16.77 -14.50
C ARG A 60 -10.50 -17.64 -14.30
N TRP A 61 -11.30 -17.28 -13.29
CA TRP A 61 -12.58 -17.91 -12.99
C TRP A 61 -13.67 -16.85 -12.82
N PRO A 62 -14.86 -17.04 -13.41
CA PRO A 62 -15.99 -16.13 -13.19
C PRO A 62 -16.45 -16.22 -11.74
N VAL A 63 -16.74 -15.07 -11.14
CA VAL A 63 -17.19 -14.95 -9.75
C VAL A 63 -18.34 -13.98 -9.64
N LEU A 64 -19.11 -14.09 -8.58
CA LEU A 64 -20.10 -13.10 -8.23
C LEU A 64 -19.42 -11.79 -7.82
N ARG A 65 -19.99 -10.67 -8.23
CA ARG A 65 -19.55 -9.33 -7.85
C ARG A 65 -20.70 -8.55 -7.22
N ASP A 66 -20.40 -7.57 -6.40
CA ASP A 66 -21.39 -6.65 -5.86
C ASP A 66 -21.87 -5.65 -6.94
N ARG A 67 -22.78 -4.74 -6.56
CA ARG A 67 -23.34 -3.73 -7.48
C ARG A 67 -22.29 -2.77 -8.05
N ASP A 68 -21.19 -2.58 -7.34
CA ASP A 68 -20.09 -1.72 -7.72
C ASP A 68 -19.00 -2.47 -8.52
N GLY A 69 -19.21 -3.76 -8.80
CA GLY A 69 -18.29 -4.60 -9.56
C GLY A 69 -17.15 -5.21 -8.74
N TYR A 70 -17.17 -5.11 -7.42
CA TYR A 70 -16.14 -5.68 -6.55
C TYR A 70 -16.48 -7.10 -6.08
N VAL A 71 -15.46 -7.90 -5.82
CA VAL A 71 -15.60 -9.21 -5.17
C VAL A 71 -15.63 -8.99 -3.66
N ARG A 72 -16.79 -8.55 -3.15
CA ARG A 72 -17.01 -8.21 -1.74
C ARG A 72 -18.32 -8.83 -1.23
N GLY A 73 -18.25 -9.54 -0.10
CA GLY A 73 -19.38 -10.21 0.52
C GLY A 73 -19.20 -11.74 0.58
N TYR A 74 -19.97 -12.42 1.42
CA TYR A 74 -19.81 -13.86 1.69
C TYR A 74 -20.03 -14.74 0.45
N LEU A 75 -21.08 -14.48 -0.31
CA LEU A 75 -21.39 -15.26 -1.52
C LEU A 75 -20.32 -15.01 -2.61
N GLN A 76 -19.87 -13.78 -2.74
CA GLN A 76 -18.81 -13.41 -3.66
C GLN A 76 -17.50 -14.14 -3.31
N TYR A 77 -17.16 -14.21 -2.03
CA TYR A 77 -15.97 -14.95 -1.58
C TYR A 77 -16.10 -16.44 -1.85
N LEU A 78 -17.25 -17.05 -1.50
CA LEU A 78 -17.50 -18.47 -1.77
C LEU A 78 -17.44 -18.81 -3.26
N SER A 79 -17.92 -17.92 -4.14
CA SER A 79 -17.88 -18.10 -5.60
C SER A 79 -16.46 -18.18 -6.16
N PHE A 80 -15.46 -17.67 -5.43
CA PHE A 80 -14.04 -17.86 -5.72
C PHE A 80 -13.43 -19.03 -4.95
N ASP A 81 -13.68 -19.10 -3.65
CA ASP A 81 -12.98 -20.01 -2.72
C ASP A 81 -13.32 -21.48 -3.00
N VAL A 82 -14.57 -21.82 -3.30
CA VAL A 82 -14.98 -23.19 -3.61
C VAL A 82 -14.35 -23.70 -4.92
N PRO A 83 -14.45 -22.96 -6.05
CA PRO A 83 -13.71 -23.34 -7.26
C PRO A 83 -12.19 -23.34 -7.08
N LEU A 84 -11.62 -22.46 -6.22
CA LEU A 84 -10.20 -22.43 -5.95
C LEU A 84 -9.70 -23.76 -5.38
N ALA A 85 -10.47 -24.41 -4.49
CA ALA A 85 -10.11 -25.73 -3.95
C ALA A 85 -9.88 -26.74 -5.07
N LEU A 86 -10.84 -26.87 -5.98
CA LEU A 86 -10.74 -27.79 -7.13
C LEU A 86 -9.58 -27.41 -8.06
N ARG A 87 -9.44 -26.12 -8.36
CA ARG A 87 -8.36 -25.61 -9.23
C ARG A 87 -6.99 -25.88 -8.64
N LEU A 88 -6.80 -25.71 -7.33
CA LEU A 88 -5.57 -26.03 -6.62
C LEU A 88 -5.31 -27.55 -6.62
N LEU A 89 -6.36 -28.39 -6.46
CA LEU A 89 -6.23 -29.85 -6.52
C LEU A 89 -5.79 -30.33 -7.90
N LEU A 90 -6.34 -29.74 -8.96
CA LEU A 90 -6.09 -30.14 -10.35
C LEU A 90 -4.85 -29.47 -10.97
N THR A 91 -4.29 -28.44 -10.34
CA THR A 91 -3.06 -27.80 -10.85
C THR A 91 -1.87 -28.77 -10.74
N PRO A 92 -1.02 -28.91 -11.77
CA PRO A 92 0.23 -29.66 -11.67
C PRO A 92 1.00 -29.29 -10.40
N ARG A 93 1.60 -30.29 -9.73
CA ARG A 93 2.22 -30.11 -8.42
C ARG A 93 3.17 -28.91 -8.40
N PRO A 94 2.85 -27.81 -7.68
CA PRO A 94 3.77 -26.70 -7.53
C PRO A 94 4.82 -26.98 -6.45
N ASP A 95 5.93 -26.27 -6.49
CA ASP A 95 6.92 -26.27 -5.41
C ASP A 95 6.46 -25.42 -4.21
N VAL A 96 5.74 -24.30 -4.45
CA VAL A 96 5.18 -23.41 -3.41
C VAL A 96 3.86 -22.81 -3.86
N VAL A 97 2.94 -22.62 -2.91
CA VAL A 97 1.69 -21.88 -3.12
C VAL A 97 1.73 -20.57 -2.32
N VAL A 98 1.61 -19.43 -2.98
CA VAL A 98 1.48 -18.10 -2.37
C VAL A 98 0.01 -17.72 -2.35
N VAL A 99 -0.50 -17.32 -1.20
CA VAL A 99 -1.93 -17.00 -1.01
C VAL A 99 -2.08 -15.63 -0.37
N GLU A 100 -3.00 -14.83 -0.88
CA GLU A 100 -3.35 -13.52 -0.34
C GLU A 100 -4.75 -13.56 0.33
N PRO A 101 -5.03 -12.68 1.31
CA PRO A 101 -6.35 -12.55 1.94
C PRO A 101 -7.52 -12.48 0.95
N PRO A 102 -8.74 -12.86 1.40
CA PRO A 102 -9.18 -12.95 2.80
C PRO A 102 -8.81 -14.27 3.47
N PRO A 103 -9.02 -14.35 4.81
CA PRO A 103 -8.78 -15.57 5.56
C PRO A 103 -9.55 -16.79 5.05
N THR A 104 -10.73 -16.61 4.43
CA THR A 104 -11.49 -17.71 3.82
C THR A 104 -10.73 -18.35 2.65
N THR A 105 -10.16 -17.53 1.77
CA THR A 105 -9.26 -18.00 0.70
C THR A 105 -8.02 -18.69 1.28
N GLY A 106 -7.46 -18.11 2.34
CA GLY A 106 -6.34 -18.69 3.08
C GLY A 106 -6.67 -20.07 3.66
N LEU A 107 -7.87 -20.25 4.23
CA LEU A 107 -8.33 -21.52 4.78
C LEU A 107 -8.43 -22.59 3.70
N VAL A 108 -9.09 -22.28 2.60
CA VAL A 108 -9.23 -23.22 1.46
C VAL A 108 -7.86 -23.64 0.95
N ALA A 109 -6.95 -22.70 0.77
CA ALA A 109 -5.60 -23.00 0.36
C ALA A 109 -4.84 -23.82 1.41
N ALA A 110 -4.97 -23.51 2.70
CA ALA A 110 -4.34 -24.29 3.78
C ALA A 110 -4.80 -25.74 3.80
N VAL A 111 -6.10 -25.98 3.63
CA VAL A 111 -6.66 -27.35 3.55
C VAL A 111 -6.09 -28.10 2.36
N VAL A 112 -6.13 -27.51 1.17
CA VAL A 112 -5.66 -28.17 -0.06
C VAL A 112 -4.15 -28.40 -0.04
N THR A 113 -3.37 -27.41 0.39
CA THR A 113 -1.91 -27.53 0.47
C THR A 113 -1.50 -28.60 1.49
N ARG A 114 -2.19 -28.69 2.63
CA ARG A 114 -1.97 -29.76 3.61
C ARG A 114 -2.27 -31.15 3.02
N LEU A 115 -3.41 -31.31 2.34
CA LEU A 115 -3.78 -32.58 1.68
C LEU A 115 -2.76 -33.01 0.62
N ARG A 116 -2.24 -32.05 -0.13
CA ARG A 116 -1.24 -32.28 -1.20
C ARG A 116 0.21 -32.26 -0.68
N ARG A 117 0.43 -32.00 0.62
CA ARG A 117 1.76 -31.84 1.22
C ARG A 117 2.60 -30.79 0.47
N LEU A 118 2.01 -29.61 0.25
CA LEU A 118 2.64 -28.48 -0.41
C LEU A 118 2.94 -27.38 0.62
N PRO A 119 4.08 -26.69 0.52
CA PRO A 119 4.33 -25.53 1.36
C PRO A 119 3.50 -24.32 0.90
N MET A 120 2.97 -23.58 1.86
CA MET A 120 2.19 -22.37 1.65
C MET A 120 2.90 -21.15 2.24
N VAL A 121 3.02 -20.09 1.45
CA VAL A 121 3.38 -18.75 1.90
C VAL A 121 2.10 -17.92 1.94
N TYR A 122 1.79 -17.32 3.10
CA TYR A 122 0.64 -16.44 3.24
C TYR A 122 1.08 -14.99 3.21
N TYR A 123 0.52 -14.21 2.28
CA TYR A 123 0.81 -12.79 2.13
C TYR A 123 -0.18 -11.96 2.95
N ALA A 124 0.13 -11.71 4.22
CA ALA A 124 -0.68 -10.90 5.13
C ALA A 124 -0.57 -9.41 4.75
N ALA A 125 -1.44 -8.96 3.85
CA ALA A 125 -1.53 -7.56 3.48
C ALA A 125 -2.15 -6.71 4.59
N ASP A 126 -3.17 -7.26 5.24
CA ASP A 126 -3.96 -6.67 6.34
C ASP A 126 -4.39 -7.75 7.32
N ILE A 127 -4.80 -7.35 8.51
CA ILE A 127 -5.42 -8.24 9.51
C ILE A 127 -6.93 -8.04 9.46
N TRP A 128 -7.63 -9.03 8.90
CA TRP A 128 -9.06 -8.95 8.63
C TRP A 128 -9.92 -8.96 9.88
N SER A 129 -9.50 -9.69 10.92
CA SER A 129 -10.22 -9.69 12.21
C SER A 129 -10.23 -8.30 12.86
N ASP A 130 -9.22 -7.48 12.65
CA ASP A 130 -9.19 -6.11 13.13
C ASP A 130 -10.06 -5.19 12.26
N ALA A 131 -10.02 -5.39 10.93
CA ALA A 131 -10.82 -4.60 9.99
C ALA A 131 -12.33 -4.73 10.23
N VAL A 132 -12.83 -5.94 10.56
CA VAL A 132 -14.26 -6.13 10.84
C VAL A 132 -14.68 -5.55 12.19
N VAL A 133 -13.80 -5.49 13.19
CA VAL A 133 -14.04 -4.78 14.45
C VAL A 133 -14.20 -3.29 14.20
N THR A 134 -13.29 -2.71 13.43
CA THR A 134 -13.35 -1.28 13.05
C THR A 134 -14.60 -0.96 12.22
N ALA A 135 -15.09 -1.91 11.41
CA ALA A 135 -16.34 -1.78 10.66
C ALA A 135 -17.62 -1.97 11.51
N GLY A 136 -17.51 -2.11 12.83
CA GLY A 136 -18.65 -2.24 13.73
C GLY A 136 -19.41 -3.57 13.63
N MET A 137 -18.78 -4.63 13.09
CA MET A 137 -19.41 -5.94 12.97
C MET A 137 -19.63 -6.61 14.35
N PRO A 138 -20.66 -7.47 14.48
CA PRO A 138 -20.91 -8.18 15.73
C PRO A 138 -19.70 -8.94 16.25
N GLY A 139 -19.46 -8.90 17.56
CA GLY A 139 -18.29 -9.51 18.21
C GLY A 139 -18.12 -11.01 17.93
N LEU A 140 -19.23 -11.75 17.73
CA LEU A 140 -19.18 -13.16 17.33
C LEU A 140 -18.54 -13.36 15.97
N VAL A 141 -18.85 -12.49 15.00
CA VAL A 141 -18.28 -12.54 13.64
C VAL A 141 -16.79 -12.22 13.71
N ALA A 142 -16.41 -11.17 14.44
CA ALA A 142 -15.01 -10.81 14.64
C ALA A 142 -14.23 -11.92 15.35
N GLY A 143 -14.84 -12.57 16.36
CA GLY A 143 -14.25 -13.71 17.06
C GLY A 143 -14.03 -14.93 16.15
N ALA A 144 -15.03 -15.30 15.36
CA ALA A 144 -14.93 -16.41 14.42
C ALA A 144 -13.86 -16.13 13.35
N LEU A 145 -13.83 -14.91 12.82
CA LEU A 145 -12.82 -14.51 11.82
C LEU A 145 -11.40 -14.52 12.40
N ARG A 146 -11.25 -14.09 13.67
CA ARG A 146 -9.95 -14.16 14.38
C ARG A 146 -9.44 -15.59 14.55
N VAL A 147 -10.33 -16.53 14.89
CA VAL A 147 -9.98 -17.95 14.99
C VAL A 147 -9.56 -18.50 13.63
N LEU A 148 -10.31 -18.16 12.59
CA LEU A 148 -10.01 -18.56 11.20
C LEU A 148 -8.66 -17.99 10.75
N GLU A 149 -8.44 -16.70 10.92
CA GLU A 149 -7.21 -16.00 10.54
C GLU A 149 -6.00 -16.59 11.29
N ARG A 150 -6.12 -16.80 12.58
CA ARG A 150 -5.11 -17.48 13.41
C ARG A 150 -4.77 -18.89 12.86
N HIS A 151 -5.78 -19.63 12.44
CA HIS A 151 -5.56 -20.97 11.84
C HIS A 151 -4.78 -20.87 10.54
N VAL A 152 -5.14 -19.96 9.65
CA VAL A 152 -4.45 -19.75 8.35
C VAL A 152 -3.01 -19.32 8.55
N LEU A 153 -2.76 -18.33 9.44
CA LEU A 153 -1.43 -17.85 9.74
C LEU A 153 -0.51 -18.95 10.26
N ARG A 154 -1.04 -19.84 11.13
CA ARG A 154 -0.28 -20.99 11.68
C ARG A 154 -0.10 -22.14 10.69
N ALA A 155 -1.00 -22.30 9.73
CA ALA A 155 -0.90 -23.31 8.70
C ALA A 155 0.14 -22.96 7.61
N ALA A 156 0.45 -21.67 7.45
CA ALA A 156 1.46 -21.21 6.51
C ALA A 156 2.88 -21.64 6.95
N ARG A 157 3.71 -22.06 6.01
CA ARG A 157 5.14 -22.34 6.26
C ARG A 157 5.91 -21.05 6.56
N ARG A 158 5.52 -19.97 5.92
CA ARG A 158 5.98 -18.59 6.18
C ARG A 158 4.83 -17.62 5.97
N VAL A 159 4.82 -16.56 6.76
CA VAL A 159 3.94 -15.40 6.55
C VAL A 159 4.81 -14.22 6.15
N VAL A 160 4.44 -13.50 5.10
CA VAL A 160 5.05 -12.23 4.73
C VAL A 160 4.03 -11.12 4.96
N ALA A 161 4.50 -9.98 5.45
CA ALA A 161 3.65 -8.87 5.87
C ALA A 161 4.07 -7.55 5.22
N THR A 162 3.11 -6.67 4.98
CA THR A 162 3.33 -5.38 4.31
C THR A 162 3.95 -4.31 5.20
N SER A 163 3.91 -4.48 6.51
CA SER A 163 4.48 -3.53 7.48
C SER A 163 4.82 -4.22 8.80
N THR A 164 5.64 -3.55 9.61
CA THR A 164 5.95 -4.00 10.99
C THR A 164 4.69 -4.07 11.85
N GLY A 165 3.75 -3.13 11.70
CA GLY A 165 2.48 -3.19 12.42
C GLY A 165 1.66 -4.44 12.10
N VAL A 166 1.66 -4.92 10.85
CA VAL A 166 1.03 -6.20 10.49
C VAL A 166 1.79 -7.36 11.10
N VAL A 167 3.14 -7.32 11.13
CA VAL A 167 3.96 -8.36 11.80
C VAL A 167 3.58 -8.49 13.28
N ASP A 168 3.47 -7.37 13.99
CA ASP A 168 3.11 -7.38 15.41
C ASP A 168 1.72 -7.98 15.66
N ARG A 169 0.76 -7.68 14.77
CA ARG A 169 -0.56 -8.30 14.82
C ARG A 169 -0.53 -9.80 14.51
N VAL A 170 0.26 -10.23 13.53
CA VAL A 170 0.48 -11.66 13.23
C VAL A 170 1.08 -12.37 14.45
N ARG A 171 2.05 -11.76 15.12
CA ARG A 171 2.63 -12.29 16.37
C ARG A 171 1.60 -12.40 17.49
N ALA A 172 0.76 -11.40 17.67
CA ALA A 172 -0.35 -11.43 18.63
C ALA A 172 -1.36 -12.56 18.34
N LEU A 173 -1.49 -12.97 17.08
CA LEU A 173 -2.29 -14.12 16.66
C LEU A 173 -1.53 -15.47 16.78
N GLY A 174 -0.26 -15.44 17.23
CA GLY A 174 0.54 -16.62 17.55
C GLY A 174 1.17 -17.28 16.32
N ALA A 175 1.55 -16.47 15.33
CA ALA A 175 2.40 -16.85 14.21
C ALA A 175 3.54 -15.82 14.09
N ASP A 176 4.56 -16.12 13.27
CA ASP A 176 5.63 -15.17 12.96
C ASP A 176 5.54 -14.74 11.49
N ALA A 177 6.00 -13.51 11.20
CA ALA A 177 5.98 -12.96 9.85
C ALA A 177 7.25 -12.16 9.55
N THR A 178 7.61 -12.14 8.26
CA THR A 178 8.70 -11.32 7.73
C THR A 178 8.14 -10.08 7.07
N THR A 179 8.62 -8.89 7.43
CA THR A 179 8.26 -7.63 6.76
C THR A 179 8.86 -7.59 5.36
N VAL A 180 8.01 -7.46 4.34
CA VAL A 180 8.43 -7.32 2.93
C VAL A 180 8.10 -5.95 2.34
N GLY A 181 7.27 -5.17 3.01
CA GLY A 181 6.80 -3.87 2.54
C GLY A 181 5.61 -3.96 1.58
N ASN A 182 4.96 -2.84 1.35
CA ASN A 182 3.82 -2.76 0.44
C ASN A 182 4.23 -2.38 -0.99
N GLY A 183 5.31 -1.63 -1.09
CA GLY A 183 5.85 -1.16 -2.35
C GLY A 183 5.11 0.04 -2.96
N VAL A 184 5.81 0.78 -3.79
CA VAL A 184 5.28 1.83 -4.66
C VAL A 184 5.71 1.55 -6.10
N ASP A 185 4.86 1.91 -7.07
CA ASP A 185 5.22 1.79 -8.49
C ASP A 185 6.17 2.91 -8.90
N THR A 186 7.45 2.61 -8.95
CA THR A 186 8.50 3.55 -9.36
C THR A 186 8.57 3.79 -10.87
N THR A 187 7.76 3.11 -11.67
CA THR A 187 7.60 3.43 -13.09
C THR A 187 6.62 4.58 -13.30
N VAL A 188 5.71 4.79 -12.36
CA VAL A 188 4.75 5.91 -12.33
C VAL A 188 5.27 7.05 -11.45
N PHE A 189 5.65 6.71 -10.21
CA PHE A 189 6.20 7.65 -9.24
C PHE A 189 7.73 7.67 -9.36
N HIS A 190 8.25 8.64 -10.09
CA HIS A 190 9.69 8.84 -10.30
C HIS A 190 9.98 10.34 -10.50
N PRO A 191 11.21 10.83 -10.33
CA PRO A 191 11.52 12.26 -10.39
C PRO A 191 11.45 12.83 -11.80
N GLY A 192 11.63 12.01 -12.83
CA GLY A 192 11.54 12.41 -14.22
C GLY A 192 10.09 12.59 -14.69
N GLY A 193 9.88 13.44 -15.66
CA GLY A 193 8.58 13.72 -16.24
C GLY A 193 8.01 15.07 -15.83
N PRO A 194 6.85 15.46 -16.38
CA PRO A 194 6.27 16.79 -16.13
C PRO A 194 5.78 16.93 -14.69
N ALA A 195 5.95 18.14 -14.16
CA ALA A 195 5.23 18.58 -12.97
C ALA A 195 3.82 19.05 -13.38
N ALA A 196 2.88 19.03 -12.43
CA ALA A 196 1.57 19.61 -12.67
C ALA A 196 1.71 21.13 -12.95
N PRO A 197 0.86 21.70 -13.82
CA PRO A 197 0.90 23.11 -14.12
C PRO A 197 0.53 23.92 -12.86
N GLY A 198 1.34 24.90 -12.53
CA GLY A 198 1.12 25.84 -11.41
C GLY A 198 2.24 26.85 -11.37
N GLU A 199 1.88 28.15 -11.37
CA GLU A 199 2.85 29.25 -11.28
C GLU A 199 3.27 29.58 -9.83
N ARG A 200 2.59 28.97 -8.84
CA ARG A 200 2.77 29.28 -7.41
C ARG A 200 3.31 28.07 -6.65
N PRO A 201 4.12 28.31 -5.61
CA PRO A 201 4.56 27.22 -4.76
C PRO A 201 3.36 26.58 -4.02
N TYR A 202 3.29 25.25 -4.02
CA TYR A 202 2.23 24.52 -3.32
C TYR A 202 2.76 23.31 -2.55
N LEU A 203 2.00 22.96 -1.54
CA LEU A 203 2.11 21.69 -0.81
C LEU A 203 1.03 20.74 -1.30
N VAL A 204 1.29 19.44 -1.28
CA VAL A 204 0.32 18.45 -1.74
C VAL A 204 0.02 17.40 -0.67
N TYR A 205 -1.27 17.11 -0.48
CA TYR A 205 -1.73 15.93 0.26
C TYR A 205 -2.44 14.97 -0.69
N THR A 206 -2.05 13.69 -0.71
CA THR A 206 -2.66 12.70 -1.60
C THR A 206 -3.27 11.53 -0.83
N GLY A 207 -4.42 11.02 -1.31
CA GLY A 207 -5.06 9.82 -0.79
C GLY A 207 -6.18 10.06 0.20
N THR A 208 -6.39 9.13 1.15
CA THR A 208 -7.51 9.19 2.09
C THR A 208 -7.22 10.12 3.26
N ALA A 209 -8.18 10.99 3.60
CA ALA A 209 -8.24 11.72 4.86
C ALA A 209 -9.29 11.07 5.77
N SER A 210 -8.87 10.59 6.91
CA SER A 210 -9.72 9.92 7.90
C SER A 210 -9.21 10.20 9.31
N GLU A 211 -10.01 9.88 10.32
CA GLU A 211 -9.69 10.04 11.73
C GLU A 211 -8.30 9.52 12.12
N VAL A 212 -7.83 8.45 11.48
CA VAL A 212 -6.49 7.89 11.74
C VAL A 212 -5.37 8.83 11.33
N HIS A 213 -5.58 9.56 10.24
CA HIS A 213 -4.56 10.43 9.67
C HIS A 213 -4.55 11.82 10.33
N GLY A 214 -5.71 12.32 10.79
CA GLY A 214 -5.83 13.67 11.32
C GLY A 214 -5.36 14.75 10.34
N ALA A 215 -5.67 14.57 9.06
CA ALA A 215 -5.19 15.44 7.97
C ALA A 215 -5.72 16.88 8.08
N GLU A 216 -6.75 17.13 8.87
CA GLU A 216 -7.30 18.44 9.17
C GLU A 216 -6.27 19.40 9.80
N VAL A 217 -5.22 18.88 10.44
CA VAL A 217 -4.14 19.71 10.99
C VAL A 217 -3.53 20.61 9.90
N PHE A 218 -3.44 20.14 8.65
CA PHE A 218 -2.89 20.90 7.54
C PHE A 218 -3.82 22.04 7.09
N THR A 219 -5.13 21.82 7.05
CA THR A 219 -6.10 22.87 6.70
C THR A 219 -6.17 23.94 7.80
N ARG A 220 -6.10 23.51 9.07
CA ARG A 220 -6.02 24.46 10.21
C ARG A 220 -4.72 25.27 10.19
N ALA A 221 -3.59 24.64 9.87
CA ALA A 221 -2.31 25.30 9.76
C ALA A 221 -2.29 26.32 8.61
N MET A 222 -3.01 26.07 7.51
CA MET A 222 -3.06 27.00 6.36
C MET A 222 -3.51 28.41 6.74
N GLY A 223 -4.39 28.59 7.73
CA GLY A 223 -4.76 29.92 8.21
C GLY A 223 -3.56 30.74 8.70
N LYS A 224 -2.59 30.09 9.36
CA LYS A 224 -1.34 30.74 9.80
C LYS A 224 -0.35 30.89 8.65
N VAL A 225 -0.26 29.88 7.78
CA VAL A 225 0.64 29.90 6.63
C VAL A 225 0.32 31.08 5.68
N VAL A 226 -0.97 31.29 5.35
CA VAL A 226 -1.35 32.39 4.43
C VAL A 226 -1.15 33.76 5.02
N ALA A 227 -1.12 33.88 6.35
CA ALA A 227 -0.80 35.15 7.01
C ALA A 227 0.68 35.57 6.80
N GLU A 228 1.59 34.58 6.72
CA GLU A 228 3.02 34.79 6.45
C GLU A 228 3.35 34.74 4.96
N ARG A 229 2.66 33.84 4.22
CA ARG A 229 2.86 33.57 2.80
C ARG A 229 1.53 33.62 2.04
N PRO A 230 1.05 34.80 1.63
CA PRO A 230 -0.23 34.96 0.91
C PRO A 230 -0.31 34.17 -0.43
N ASP A 231 0.83 33.87 -1.02
CA ASP A 231 0.96 33.10 -2.25
C ASP A 231 0.90 31.57 -2.02
N ALA A 232 0.93 31.10 -0.77
CA ALA A 232 0.90 29.69 -0.41
C ALA A 232 -0.34 28.98 -0.92
N ARG A 233 -0.18 27.72 -1.36
CA ARG A 233 -1.28 26.86 -1.80
C ARG A 233 -1.13 25.49 -1.20
N LEU A 234 -2.27 24.88 -0.85
CA LEU A 234 -2.38 23.45 -0.50
C LEU A 234 -3.30 22.76 -1.51
N VAL A 235 -2.81 21.73 -2.15
CA VAL A 235 -3.61 20.88 -3.05
C VAL A 235 -3.89 19.56 -2.35
N PHE A 236 -5.15 19.29 -2.09
CA PHE A 236 -5.63 18.01 -1.58
C PHE A 236 -6.18 17.17 -2.73
N ILE A 237 -5.63 15.98 -2.94
CA ILE A 237 -6.07 15.04 -4.00
C ILE A 237 -6.53 13.75 -3.34
N GLY A 238 -7.84 13.52 -3.28
CA GLY A 238 -8.30 12.28 -2.65
C GLY A 238 -9.74 12.31 -2.17
N GLN A 239 -9.99 11.53 -1.14
CA GLN A 239 -11.31 11.35 -0.54
C GLN A 239 -11.16 11.01 0.96
N GLY A 240 -12.28 10.91 1.67
CA GLY A 240 -12.28 10.48 3.07
C GLY A 240 -13.38 11.13 3.88
N SER A 241 -13.60 10.63 5.09
CA SER A 241 -14.60 11.11 6.03
C SER A 241 -14.40 12.58 6.41
N ASP A 242 -13.14 13.00 6.48
CA ASP A 242 -12.77 14.31 7.04
C ASP A 242 -12.79 15.43 5.99
N VAL A 243 -12.91 15.10 4.69
CA VAL A 243 -12.85 16.07 3.58
C VAL A 243 -13.90 17.19 3.72
N ALA A 244 -15.12 16.87 4.19
CA ALA A 244 -16.16 17.88 4.37
C ALA A 244 -15.82 18.88 5.48
N VAL A 245 -15.18 18.41 6.55
CA VAL A 245 -14.68 19.26 7.66
C VAL A 245 -13.52 20.12 7.16
N MET A 246 -12.55 19.51 6.48
CA MET A 246 -11.39 20.19 5.93
C MET A 246 -11.77 21.32 4.94
N ARG A 247 -12.81 21.11 4.11
CA ARG A 247 -13.32 22.16 3.20
C ARG A 247 -13.85 23.37 3.96
N ARG A 248 -14.69 23.16 4.98
CA ARG A 248 -15.21 24.25 5.81
C ARG A 248 -14.09 25.01 6.51
N GLN A 249 -13.13 24.30 7.11
CA GLN A 249 -11.97 24.91 7.74
C GLN A 249 -11.14 25.73 6.75
N ALA A 250 -10.94 25.23 5.52
CA ALA A 250 -10.19 25.92 4.49
C ALA A 250 -10.89 27.19 4.02
N GLU A 251 -12.21 27.18 3.86
CA GLU A 251 -13.01 28.36 3.49
C GLU A 251 -12.97 29.43 4.58
N GLU A 252 -13.00 29.00 5.85
CA GLU A 252 -13.00 29.90 7.02
C GLU A 252 -11.61 30.50 7.30
N LEU A 253 -10.56 29.67 7.30
CA LEU A 253 -9.24 30.04 7.79
C LEU A 253 -8.26 30.48 6.69
N ALA A 254 -8.43 29.99 5.47
CA ALA A 254 -7.53 30.26 4.35
C ALA A 254 -8.31 30.29 3.01
N PRO A 255 -9.25 31.23 2.83
CA PRO A 255 -10.12 31.26 1.66
C PRO A 255 -9.33 31.34 0.35
N GLY A 256 -9.64 30.43 -0.57
CA GLY A 256 -8.98 30.34 -1.87
C GLY A 256 -7.55 29.79 -1.88
N ALA A 257 -6.98 29.41 -0.72
CA ALA A 257 -5.62 28.87 -0.63
C ALA A 257 -5.57 27.33 -0.66
N VAL A 258 -6.70 26.66 -0.48
CA VAL A 258 -6.78 25.20 -0.48
C VAL A 258 -7.65 24.71 -1.64
N THR A 259 -7.07 23.89 -2.50
CA THR A 259 -7.78 23.26 -3.62
C THR A 259 -8.03 21.79 -3.30
N PHE A 260 -9.27 21.33 -3.46
CA PHE A 260 -9.65 19.93 -3.26
C PHE A 260 -10.01 19.29 -4.60
N LEU A 261 -9.20 18.36 -5.01
CA LEU A 261 -9.38 17.54 -6.21
C LEU A 261 -9.90 16.15 -5.84
N PRO A 262 -10.69 15.51 -6.70
CA PRO A 262 -11.17 14.15 -6.46
C PRO A 262 -10.01 13.14 -6.47
N ARG A 263 -10.31 11.90 -6.11
CA ARG A 263 -9.36 10.80 -6.30
C ARG A 263 -9.03 10.65 -7.80
N MET A 264 -7.75 10.56 -8.09
CA MET A 264 -7.19 10.42 -9.43
C MET A 264 -6.40 9.11 -9.57
N ALA A 265 -6.13 8.71 -10.82
CA ALA A 265 -5.21 7.61 -11.11
C ALA A 265 -3.76 7.98 -10.71
N PRO A 266 -2.90 6.99 -10.41
CA PRO A 266 -1.51 7.24 -10.03
C PRO A 266 -0.74 8.12 -11.04
N GLU A 267 -0.98 7.91 -12.33
CA GLU A 267 -0.34 8.65 -13.44
C GLU A 267 -0.74 10.13 -13.45
N GLU A 268 -1.96 10.45 -13.00
CA GLU A 268 -2.47 11.82 -12.89
C GLU A 268 -2.00 12.50 -11.60
N VAL A 269 -1.78 11.72 -10.53
CA VAL A 269 -1.31 12.22 -9.23
C VAL A 269 0.20 12.50 -9.25
N ALA A 270 0.98 11.68 -9.93
CA ALA A 270 2.44 11.80 -9.93
C ALA A 270 2.96 13.18 -10.36
N PRO A 271 2.41 13.86 -11.38
CA PRO A 271 2.78 15.25 -11.72
C PRO A 271 2.58 16.24 -10.57
N TRP A 272 1.50 16.10 -9.79
CA TRP A 272 1.24 16.96 -8.63
C TRP A 272 2.25 16.74 -7.51
N ILE A 273 2.64 15.50 -7.26
CA ILE A 273 3.68 15.20 -6.27
C ILE A 273 5.02 15.76 -6.74
N ARG A 274 5.37 15.57 -8.02
CA ARG A 274 6.63 16.07 -8.60
C ARG A 274 6.78 17.61 -8.53
N GLY A 275 5.67 18.34 -8.70
CA GLY A 275 5.68 19.80 -8.70
C GLY A 275 5.57 20.45 -7.31
N ALA A 276 5.24 19.69 -6.28
CA ALA A 276 5.05 20.21 -4.94
C ALA A 276 6.38 20.55 -4.25
N ARG A 277 6.35 21.58 -3.38
CA ARG A 277 7.44 21.93 -2.46
C ARG A 277 7.65 20.83 -1.41
N ALA A 278 6.54 20.30 -0.89
CA ALA A 278 6.55 19.12 -0.04
C ALA A 278 5.24 18.33 -0.18
N ALA A 279 5.31 17.01 0.05
CA ALA A 279 4.15 16.15 0.19
C ALA A 279 3.82 15.97 1.67
N LEU A 280 2.54 16.16 2.02
CA LEU A 280 2.07 16.15 3.39
C LEU A 280 1.57 14.74 3.77
N ALA A 281 1.95 14.30 4.95
CA ALA A 281 1.46 13.07 5.54
C ALA A 281 1.33 13.23 7.06
N SER A 282 0.36 12.57 7.67
CA SER A 282 0.16 12.63 9.11
C SER A 282 -0.40 11.34 9.67
N VAL A 283 -0.16 11.12 10.97
CA VAL A 283 -0.79 10.10 11.81
C VAL A 283 -1.10 10.71 13.16
N LEU A 284 -2.38 10.70 13.53
CA LEU A 284 -2.84 11.24 14.79
C LEU A 284 -2.30 10.41 15.98
N PRO A 285 -1.79 11.05 17.05
CA PRO A 285 -1.48 10.35 18.28
C PRO A 285 -2.74 9.64 18.85
N GLY A 286 -2.60 8.37 19.19
CA GLY A 286 -3.71 7.59 19.75
C GLY A 286 -3.67 6.10 19.38
N PRO A 287 -4.83 5.43 19.41
CA PRO A 287 -4.89 3.97 19.21
C PRO A 287 -4.34 3.47 17.88
N TYR A 288 -4.30 4.33 16.86
CA TYR A 288 -3.82 4.01 15.51
C TYR A 288 -2.42 4.55 15.22
N ALA A 289 -1.63 4.88 16.23
CA ALA A 289 -0.26 5.37 16.09
C ALA A 289 0.66 4.44 15.29
N PHE A 290 0.30 3.16 15.15
CA PHE A 290 0.99 2.19 14.32
C PHE A 290 0.68 2.32 12.81
N ALA A 291 -0.29 3.14 12.41
CA ALA A 291 -0.67 3.31 11.01
C ALA A 291 0.49 3.86 10.18
N PHE A 292 0.58 3.39 8.94
CA PHE A 292 1.62 3.80 8.02
C PHE A 292 1.01 4.41 6.74
N PRO A 293 1.13 5.73 6.54
CA PRO A 293 0.62 6.40 5.34
C PRO A 293 1.53 6.15 4.13
N SER A 294 1.16 5.20 3.29
CA SER A 294 1.94 4.79 2.10
C SER A 294 2.21 5.92 1.08
N LYS A 295 1.53 7.07 1.19
CA LYS A 295 1.78 8.27 0.37
C LYS A 295 3.22 8.80 0.51
N ILE A 296 3.88 8.52 1.63
CA ILE A 296 5.30 8.81 1.86
C ILE A 296 6.18 8.14 0.80
N TYR A 297 5.85 6.91 0.41
CA TYR A 297 6.60 6.18 -0.60
C TYR A 297 6.49 6.82 -2.00
N ALA A 298 5.29 7.28 -2.37
CA ALA A 298 5.07 7.97 -3.64
C ALA A 298 5.81 9.30 -3.69
N ALA A 299 5.82 10.04 -2.59
CA ALA A 299 6.57 11.30 -2.47
C ALA A 299 8.07 11.06 -2.60
N ALA A 300 8.63 10.13 -1.84
CA ALA A 300 10.05 9.77 -1.90
C ALA A 300 10.45 9.28 -3.31
N ALA A 301 9.63 8.45 -3.94
CA ALA A 301 9.86 7.96 -5.30
C ALA A 301 9.84 9.08 -6.35
N CYS A 302 9.02 10.11 -6.19
CA CYS A 302 9.07 11.33 -6.99
C CYS A 302 10.24 12.27 -6.62
N GLY A 303 10.98 11.93 -5.57
CA GLY A 303 12.04 12.78 -5.01
C GLY A 303 11.54 13.99 -4.24
N THR A 304 10.23 14.12 -4.02
CA THR A 304 9.60 15.23 -3.30
C THR A 304 9.79 15.06 -1.80
N PRO A 305 10.24 16.08 -1.07
CA PRO A 305 10.39 15.98 0.38
C PRO A 305 9.03 15.75 1.06
N VAL A 306 9.04 15.00 2.14
CA VAL A 306 7.86 14.73 2.97
C VAL A 306 7.85 15.68 4.16
N LEU A 307 6.71 16.32 4.43
CA LEU A 307 6.42 16.90 5.72
C LEU A 307 5.48 15.96 6.48
N PHE A 308 6.02 15.29 7.49
CA PHE A 308 5.27 14.33 8.30
C PHE A 308 4.89 14.95 9.65
N ALA A 309 3.59 14.96 9.96
CA ALA A 309 3.06 15.45 11.23
C ALA A 309 2.50 14.30 12.07
N GLY A 310 3.09 14.02 13.23
CA GLY A 310 2.55 13.03 14.15
C GLY A 310 3.54 11.98 14.64
N VAL A 311 3.03 10.78 14.87
CA VAL A 311 3.70 9.69 15.60
C VAL A 311 3.78 8.41 14.75
N GLY A 312 4.47 7.40 15.29
CA GLY A 312 4.51 6.06 14.75
C GLY A 312 5.66 5.79 13.78
N PRO A 313 5.70 4.58 13.17
CA PRO A 313 6.85 4.11 12.39
C PRO A 313 7.15 4.97 11.14
N ALA A 314 6.18 5.72 10.67
CA ALA A 314 6.38 6.63 9.55
C ALA A 314 7.25 7.84 9.92
N ARG A 315 7.21 8.30 11.19
CA ARG A 315 8.06 9.37 11.71
C ARG A 315 9.53 8.98 11.64
N GLU A 316 9.84 7.78 12.14
CA GLU A 316 11.19 7.22 12.13
C GLU A 316 11.70 7.05 10.69
N LEU A 317 10.89 6.45 9.82
CA LEU A 317 11.25 6.25 8.43
C LEU A 317 11.59 7.56 7.70
N VAL A 318 10.80 8.61 7.90
CA VAL A 318 11.03 9.91 7.25
C VAL A 318 12.32 10.56 7.77
N ALA A 319 12.55 10.50 9.08
CA ALA A 319 13.73 11.07 9.72
C ALA A 319 15.01 10.30 9.33
N GLU A 320 15.04 8.99 9.54
CA GLU A 320 16.22 8.15 9.30
C GLU A 320 16.54 8.01 7.80
N GLY A 321 15.52 7.93 6.95
CA GLY A 321 15.69 7.88 5.50
C GLY A 321 16.08 9.23 4.88
N GLY A 322 16.11 10.30 5.66
CA GLY A 322 16.35 11.66 5.17
C GLY A 322 15.33 12.06 4.10
N LEU A 323 14.07 11.63 4.26
CA LEU A 323 13.04 11.83 3.24
C LEU A 323 12.36 13.19 3.33
N GLY A 324 12.63 13.93 4.41
CA GLY A 324 12.04 15.24 4.65
C GLY A 324 12.02 15.62 6.13
N GLN A 325 11.03 16.40 6.54
CA GLN A 325 10.91 16.92 7.89
C GLN A 325 9.82 16.21 8.69
N VAL A 326 10.05 16.00 9.98
CA VAL A 326 9.08 15.46 10.93
C VAL A 326 8.76 16.50 12.00
N VAL A 327 7.48 16.63 12.34
CA VAL A 327 6.98 17.54 13.38
C VAL A 327 5.93 16.83 14.23
N ASP A 328 5.60 17.41 15.37
CA ASP A 328 4.48 16.93 16.17
C ASP A 328 3.14 17.28 15.48
N HIS A 329 2.09 16.53 15.80
CA HIS A 329 0.74 16.77 15.28
C HIS A 329 0.10 17.97 16.00
N ASP A 330 0.70 19.13 15.79
CA ASP A 330 0.34 20.42 16.38
C ASP A 330 0.24 21.48 15.30
N VAL A 331 -0.80 22.31 15.36
CA VAL A 331 -1.10 23.29 14.31
C VAL A 331 0.03 24.31 14.11
N ASP A 332 0.67 24.76 15.21
CA ASP A 332 1.74 25.75 15.13
C ASP A 332 3.04 25.14 14.60
N ALA A 333 3.38 23.94 15.05
CA ALA A 333 4.53 23.21 14.55
C ALA A 333 4.39 22.90 13.05
N VAL A 334 3.20 22.45 12.63
CA VAL A 334 2.88 22.17 11.23
C VAL A 334 2.93 23.45 10.39
N ALA A 335 2.35 24.56 10.86
CA ALA A 335 2.37 25.83 10.12
C ALA A 335 3.79 26.33 9.85
N ARG A 336 4.65 26.36 10.88
CA ARG A 336 6.08 26.74 10.72
C ARG A 336 6.80 25.84 9.71
N ALA A 337 6.58 24.52 9.78
CA ALA A 337 7.20 23.59 8.86
C ALA A 337 6.67 23.75 7.42
N MET A 338 5.39 24.05 7.25
CA MET A 338 4.80 24.35 5.93
C MET A 338 5.39 25.63 5.32
N VAL A 339 5.57 26.69 6.11
CA VAL A 339 6.25 27.93 5.67
C VAL A 339 7.68 27.61 5.25
N THR A 340 8.46 26.91 6.08
CA THR A 340 9.84 26.50 5.75
C THR A 340 9.89 25.70 4.44
N ALA A 341 8.98 24.76 4.23
CA ALA A 341 8.93 23.96 3.01
C ALA A 341 8.57 24.81 1.77
N LEU A 342 7.71 25.81 1.93
CA LEU A 342 7.35 26.73 0.83
C LEU A 342 8.49 27.68 0.48
N ASP A 343 9.29 28.09 1.46
CA ASP A 343 10.46 28.97 1.23
C ASP A 343 11.53 28.25 0.41
N ASP A 344 11.73 26.95 0.63
CA ASP A 344 12.69 26.12 -0.07
C ASP A 344 14.02 26.84 -0.39
N ALA A 345 14.57 27.51 0.62
CA ALA A 345 15.77 28.34 0.46
C ALA A 345 16.98 27.57 -0.08
N ALA A 346 17.03 26.25 0.22
CA ALA A 346 18.06 25.36 -0.29
C ALA A 346 17.79 24.86 -1.74
N GLY A 347 16.61 25.11 -2.29
CA GLY A 347 16.21 24.66 -3.62
C GLY A 347 16.04 23.14 -3.74
N GLU A 348 15.79 22.44 -2.63
CA GLU A 348 15.70 20.98 -2.58
C GLU A 348 14.54 20.39 -3.40
N SER A 349 13.51 21.20 -3.66
CA SER A 349 12.38 20.81 -4.50
C SER A 349 12.62 21.01 -5.99
N ARG A 350 13.74 21.62 -6.39
CA ARG A 350 14.09 21.82 -7.81
C ARG A 350 14.27 20.48 -8.51
N PRO A 351 13.91 20.39 -9.80
CA PRO A 351 14.01 19.13 -10.56
C PRO A 351 15.43 18.53 -10.61
N ASP A 352 16.44 19.36 -10.59
CA ASP A 352 17.87 19.03 -10.67
C ASP A 352 18.56 18.92 -9.30
N ALA A 353 17.85 19.11 -8.19
CA ALA A 353 18.43 19.06 -6.86
C ALA A 353 18.98 17.65 -6.53
N PRO A 354 20.22 17.53 -6.03
CA PRO A 354 20.82 16.24 -5.64
C PRO A 354 19.95 15.47 -4.63
N GLU A 355 19.35 16.18 -3.69
CA GLU A 355 18.47 15.60 -2.67
C GLU A 355 17.24 14.91 -3.26
N ARG A 356 16.72 15.42 -4.38
CA ARG A 356 15.63 14.81 -5.11
C ARG A 356 16.02 13.44 -5.67
N SER A 357 17.17 13.36 -6.32
CA SER A 357 17.72 12.10 -6.85
C SER A 357 18.02 11.11 -5.74
N ARG A 358 18.56 11.58 -4.61
CA ARG A 358 18.85 10.75 -3.43
C ARG A 358 17.57 10.13 -2.85
N ARG A 359 16.50 10.93 -2.65
CA ARG A 359 15.21 10.42 -2.14
C ARG A 359 14.60 9.39 -3.09
N ALA A 360 14.66 9.64 -4.40
CA ALA A 360 14.14 8.70 -5.40
C ALA A 360 14.94 7.40 -5.45
N ALA A 361 16.26 7.47 -5.36
CA ALA A 361 17.13 6.28 -5.30
C ALA A 361 16.83 5.45 -4.04
N TRP A 362 16.70 6.10 -2.89
CA TRP A 362 16.30 5.44 -1.65
C TRP A 362 14.95 4.72 -1.82
N ALA A 363 13.96 5.38 -2.41
CA ALA A 363 12.65 4.76 -2.62
C ALA A 363 12.70 3.57 -3.59
N ALA A 364 13.50 3.66 -4.65
CA ALA A 364 13.69 2.56 -5.61
C ALA A 364 14.30 1.32 -4.93
N GLU A 365 15.28 1.52 -4.06
CA GLU A 365 15.97 0.46 -3.35
C GLU A 365 15.14 -0.16 -2.23
N HIS A 366 14.48 0.67 -1.40
CA HIS A 366 13.89 0.20 -0.14
C HIS A 366 12.39 -0.07 -0.23
N VAL A 367 11.65 0.75 -1.00
CA VAL A 367 10.17 0.75 -0.96
C VAL A 367 9.52 0.63 -2.33
N SER A 368 10.27 0.34 -3.39
CA SER A 368 9.64 0.03 -4.68
C SER A 368 8.86 -1.29 -4.63
N ALA A 369 7.84 -1.41 -5.47
CA ALA A 369 7.11 -2.66 -5.63
C ALA A 369 8.03 -3.81 -6.07
N THR A 370 9.06 -3.51 -6.86
CA THR A 370 10.08 -4.48 -7.30
C THR A 370 10.97 -4.93 -6.12
N ALA A 371 11.41 -4.02 -5.26
CA ALA A 371 12.19 -4.36 -4.07
C ALA A 371 11.38 -5.19 -3.07
N ALA A 372 10.11 -4.80 -2.82
CA ALA A 372 9.19 -5.57 -1.99
C ALA A 372 8.97 -6.99 -2.56
N ALA A 373 8.75 -7.09 -3.87
CA ALA A 373 8.60 -8.36 -4.57
C ALA A 373 9.86 -9.23 -4.46
N GLY A 374 11.06 -8.63 -4.56
CA GLY A 374 12.33 -9.32 -4.39
C GLY A 374 12.44 -10.04 -3.03
N ARG A 375 12.08 -9.34 -1.95
CA ARG A 375 12.05 -9.94 -0.60
C ARG A 375 11.05 -11.10 -0.49
N VAL A 376 9.91 -11.02 -1.17
CA VAL A 376 8.97 -12.16 -1.21
C VAL A 376 9.53 -13.33 -1.99
N VAL A 377 10.23 -13.08 -3.12
CA VAL A 377 10.88 -14.14 -3.91
C VAL A 377 11.90 -14.90 -3.06
N GLU A 378 12.73 -14.20 -2.30
CA GLU A 378 13.70 -14.81 -1.38
C GLU A 378 13.02 -15.75 -0.38
N VAL A 379 11.89 -15.32 0.23
CA VAL A 379 11.10 -16.17 1.13
C VAL A 379 10.50 -17.38 0.41
N VAL A 380 9.99 -17.22 -0.81
CA VAL A 380 9.43 -18.31 -1.63
C VAL A 380 10.51 -19.34 -1.97
N GLU A 381 11.69 -18.90 -2.38
CA GLU A 381 12.82 -19.77 -2.68
C GLU A 381 13.33 -20.52 -1.43
N ASP A 382 13.40 -19.85 -0.28
CA ASP A 382 13.79 -20.46 0.99
C ASP A 382 12.79 -21.55 1.40
N VAL A 383 11.49 -21.26 1.32
CA VAL A 383 10.42 -22.23 1.59
C VAL A 383 10.51 -23.44 0.67
N ALA A 384 10.79 -23.23 -0.62
CA ALA A 384 10.93 -24.32 -1.58
C ALA A 384 12.17 -25.20 -1.29
N ARG A 385 13.27 -24.61 -0.80
CA ARG A 385 14.48 -25.35 -0.39
C ARG A 385 14.25 -26.17 0.86
N SER A 386 13.61 -25.60 1.87
CA SER A 386 13.41 -26.22 3.20
C SER A 386 12.28 -27.26 3.27
N SER A 387 11.51 -27.42 2.19
CA SER A 387 10.36 -28.35 2.13
C SER A 387 10.66 -29.64 1.36
N ARG A 388 11.90 -29.85 1.03
CA ARG A 388 12.42 -31.10 0.41
C ARG A 388 13.04 -31.98 1.44
#